data_12402c50769f663b30a69ed8ccec4d09
#
_entry.id   12402c50769f663b30a69ed8ccec4d09
#
_cell.length_a   1.000
_cell.length_b   1.000
_cell.length_c   1.000
_cell.angle_alpha   90.00
_cell.angle_beta   90.00
_cell.angle_gamma   90.00
#
_symmetry.space_group_name_H-M   'P 1'
#
loop_
_entity.id
_entity.type
_entity.pdbx_description
1 polymer ?
#
loop_
_entity_poly.entity_id
_entity_poly.type
_entity_poly.pdbx_seq_one_letter_code
_entity_poly.pdbx_strand_id
1 'polypeptide(L)'
;MKQYFNPILPLDEYIPDGEPHVFGVRIYLFGSHDKEGGTRYCEEDNYVGWSAPLDNPGEWRYEGEIYSSKQDPAYKEGAANDLYAPDVVQGDDGRYYLYYGFAGTSGHNCLNVAVCDTPVGCYEYLGFVRNPDGSVHKTYLMGDPAVINDEGTIRLYMGWSLSMVAADAHKQGAGYADGCRRAETDRSGTV
;
A
#
# COMPACT_ATOMS: atom_id res chain seq x y z
N MET A 1 -31.94 1.08 -11.41
CA MET A 1 -30.77 1.08 -10.54
C MET A 1 -30.40 -0.38 -10.30
N LYS A 2 -29.20 -0.82 -10.69
CA LYS A 2 -28.75 -2.17 -10.35
C LYS A 2 -28.39 -2.17 -8.86
N GLN A 3 -28.81 -3.19 -8.12
CA GLN A 3 -28.48 -3.35 -6.71
C GLN A 3 -27.31 -4.32 -6.61
N TYR A 4 -26.30 -3.94 -5.84
CA TYR A 4 -25.13 -4.76 -5.56
C TYR A 4 -25.13 -5.17 -4.09
N PHE A 5 -24.60 -6.35 -3.79
CA PHE A 5 -24.63 -6.93 -2.46
C PHE A 5 -23.20 -7.23 -2.00
N ASN A 6 -22.96 -7.19 -0.70
CA ASN A 6 -21.77 -7.74 -0.08
C ASN A 6 -21.97 -9.25 0.19
N PRO A 7 -20.92 -10.08 0.08
CA PRO A 7 -19.57 -9.70 -0.38
C PRO A 7 -19.52 -9.40 -1.88
N ILE A 8 -18.64 -8.49 -2.29
CA ILE A 8 -18.44 -8.10 -3.70
C ILE A 8 -17.43 -8.99 -4.42
N LEU A 9 -16.52 -9.61 -3.68
CA LEU A 9 -15.54 -10.59 -4.17
C LEU A 9 -16.01 -12.02 -3.85
N PRO A 10 -15.41 -13.05 -4.48
CA PRO A 10 -15.65 -14.46 -4.10
C PRO A 10 -15.42 -14.71 -2.62
N LEU A 11 -16.11 -15.72 -2.05
CA LEU A 11 -16.07 -16.01 -0.60
C LEU A 11 -14.76 -16.63 -0.12
N ASP A 12 -13.92 -17.07 -1.04
CA ASP A 12 -12.60 -17.65 -0.83
C ASP A 12 -11.46 -16.64 -1.08
N GLU A 13 -11.83 -15.37 -1.32
CA GLU A 13 -10.88 -14.28 -1.49
C GLU A 13 -10.93 -13.31 -0.30
N TYR A 14 -9.80 -13.06 0.33
CA TYR A 14 -9.70 -12.28 1.56
C TYR A 14 -8.77 -11.09 1.35
N ILE A 15 -9.38 -9.94 1.00
CA ILE A 15 -8.69 -8.66 0.78
C ILE A 15 -9.13 -7.67 1.88
N PRO A 16 -8.55 -7.76 3.10
CA PRO A 16 -8.76 -6.74 4.12
C PRO A 16 -8.08 -5.42 3.71
N ASP A 17 -8.48 -4.32 4.36
CA ASP A 17 -7.92 -2.99 4.14
C ASP A 17 -7.98 -2.55 2.67
N GLY A 18 -9.07 -2.93 1.98
CA GLY A 18 -9.20 -2.72 0.54
C GLY A 18 -9.40 -1.26 0.16
N GLU A 19 -8.48 -0.69 -0.64
CA GLU A 19 -8.53 0.67 -1.18
C GLU A 19 -9.05 0.64 -2.62
N PRO A 20 -10.25 1.22 -2.87
CA PRO A 20 -10.81 1.28 -4.21
C PRO A 20 -10.35 2.53 -4.96
N HIS A 21 -9.85 2.35 -6.18
CA HIS A 21 -9.45 3.45 -7.08
C HIS A 21 -10.11 3.34 -8.45
N VAL A 22 -10.42 4.48 -9.04
CA VAL A 22 -10.93 4.56 -10.41
C VAL A 22 -9.81 5.01 -11.33
N PHE A 23 -9.42 4.11 -12.25
CA PHE A 23 -8.51 4.44 -13.34
C PHE A 23 -9.20 4.19 -14.68
N GLY A 24 -9.32 5.23 -15.49
CA GLY A 24 -10.05 5.16 -16.74
C GLY A 24 -11.52 4.80 -16.54
N VAL A 25 -11.94 3.67 -17.09
CA VAL A 25 -13.36 3.21 -17.07
C VAL A 25 -13.59 2.04 -16.10
N ARG A 26 -12.66 1.78 -15.21
CA ARG A 26 -12.75 0.67 -14.26
C ARG A 26 -12.47 1.14 -12.84
N ILE A 27 -13.09 0.47 -11.88
CA ILE A 27 -12.73 0.50 -10.47
C ILE A 27 -11.79 -0.66 -10.20
N TYR A 28 -10.73 -0.41 -9.44
CA TYR A 28 -9.74 -1.37 -8.99
C TYR A 28 -9.78 -1.46 -7.47
N LEU A 29 -9.47 -2.63 -6.93
CA LEU A 29 -9.37 -2.85 -5.50
C LEU A 29 -7.97 -3.38 -5.20
N PHE A 30 -7.30 -2.71 -4.27
CA PHE A 30 -5.99 -3.08 -3.73
C PHE A 30 -6.13 -3.27 -2.23
N GLY A 31 -5.45 -4.24 -1.66
CA GLY A 31 -5.51 -4.47 -0.22
C GLY A 31 -4.48 -5.50 0.22
N SER A 32 -4.36 -5.68 1.51
CA SER A 32 -3.63 -6.82 2.08
C SER A 32 -4.21 -8.13 1.55
N HIS A 33 -3.46 -9.20 1.59
CA HIS A 33 -3.93 -10.51 1.13
C HIS A 33 -3.82 -11.52 2.27
N ASP A 34 -4.97 -11.96 2.77
CA ASP A 34 -5.05 -12.95 3.83
C ASP A 34 -5.26 -14.34 3.25
N LYS A 35 -4.76 -15.31 3.96
CA LYS A 35 -4.84 -16.72 3.59
C LYS A 35 -6.09 -17.37 4.16
N GLU A 36 -6.81 -18.17 3.36
CA GLU A 36 -7.91 -19.00 3.85
C GLU A 36 -7.44 -19.94 4.97
N GLY A 37 -8.13 -19.91 6.12
CA GLY A 37 -7.75 -20.68 7.29
C GLY A 37 -6.45 -20.23 7.96
N GLY A 38 -5.91 -19.09 7.57
CA GLY A 38 -4.75 -18.46 8.19
C GLY A 38 -4.98 -18.14 9.67
N THR A 39 -3.91 -17.96 10.41
CA THR A 39 -3.94 -17.66 11.86
C THR A 39 -3.47 -16.25 12.17
N ARG A 40 -2.95 -15.54 11.17
CA ARG A 40 -2.48 -14.17 11.22
C ARG A 40 -3.06 -13.39 10.04
N TYR A 41 -2.99 -12.08 10.07
CA TYR A 41 -3.27 -11.19 8.94
C TYR A 41 -2.07 -11.14 7.97
N CYS A 42 -2.32 -10.84 6.70
CA CYS A 42 -1.32 -10.66 5.65
C CYS A 42 -0.42 -11.90 5.46
N GLU A 43 -0.97 -13.12 5.60
CA GLU A 43 -0.17 -14.36 5.52
C GLU A 43 0.20 -14.76 4.09
N GLU A 44 -0.47 -14.22 3.07
CA GLU A 44 -0.03 -14.40 1.69
C GLU A 44 1.15 -13.44 1.40
N ASP A 45 2.15 -13.96 0.71
CA ASP A 45 3.40 -13.23 0.42
C ASP A 45 3.26 -12.31 -0.82
N ASN A 46 2.03 -11.88 -1.16
CA ASN A 46 1.75 -11.12 -2.37
C ASN A 46 0.59 -10.14 -2.21
N TYR A 47 0.49 -9.22 -3.17
CA TYR A 47 -0.73 -8.47 -3.47
C TYR A 47 -1.33 -8.98 -4.77
N VAL A 48 -2.65 -9.00 -4.82
CA VAL A 48 -3.43 -9.36 -6.01
C VAL A 48 -4.28 -8.19 -6.45
N GLY A 49 -4.60 -8.12 -7.73
CA GLY A 49 -5.45 -7.09 -8.30
C GLY A 49 -6.85 -7.61 -8.59
N TRP A 50 -7.85 -6.81 -8.27
CA TRP A 50 -9.24 -7.02 -8.66
C TRP A 50 -9.78 -5.77 -9.35
N SER A 51 -10.62 -5.95 -10.39
CA SER A 51 -11.23 -4.79 -11.04
C SER A 51 -12.64 -5.09 -11.55
N ALA A 52 -13.45 -4.03 -11.67
CA ALA A 52 -14.78 -4.09 -12.27
C ALA A 52 -15.03 -2.89 -13.19
N PRO A 53 -15.89 -3.01 -14.23
CA PRO A 53 -16.31 -1.86 -15.04
C PRO A 53 -17.08 -0.85 -14.19
N LEU A 54 -16.90 0.44 -14.41
CA LEU A 54 -17.63 1.48 -13.70
C LEU A 54 -19.15 1.44 -13.99
N ASP A 55 -19.54 1.04 -15.20
CA ASP A 55 -20.94 0.90 -15.57
C ASP A 55 -21.57 -0.40 -15.06
N ASN A 56 -20.74 -1.34 -14.55
CA ASN A 56 -21.20 -2.59 -13.94
C ASN A 56 -20.29 -3.02 -12.77
N PRO A 57 -20.26 -2.28 -11.64
CA PRO A 57 -19.34 -2.52 -10.53
C PRO A 57 -19.66 -3.79 -9.69
N GLY A 58 -20.52 -4.67 -10.18
CA GLY A 58 -20.76 -6.01 -9.65
C GLY A 58 -20.03 -7.11 -10.42
N GLU A 59 -19.39 -6.78 -11.54
CA GLU A 59 -18.63 -7.75 -12.36
C GLU A 59 -17.14 -7.67 -12.06
N TRP A 60 -16.77 -8.09 -10.85
CA TRP A 60 -15.36 -8.17 -10.43
C TRP A 60 -14.63 -9.27 -11.16
N ARG A 61 -13.43 -8.95 -11.61
CA ARG A 61 -12.51 -9.84 -12.29
C ARG A 61 -11.18 -9.90 -11.54
N TYR A 62 -10.67 -11.09 -11.33
CA TYR A 62 -9.32 -11.31 -10.85
C TYR A 62 -8.31 -10.93 -11.92
N GLU A 63 -7.38 -10.07 -11.60
CA GLU A 63 -6.35 -9.56 -12.52
C GLU A 63 -5.00 -10.27 -12.35
N GLY A 64 -4.85 -11.05 -11.29
CA GLY A 64 -3.63 -11.79 -10.98
C GLY A 64 -2.82 -11.18 -9.85
N GLU A 65 -1.68 -11.82 -9.56
CA GLU A 65 -0.67 -11.28 -8.67
C GLU A 65 -0.06 -10.02 -9.27
N ILE A 66 0.00 -8.94 -8.49
CA ILE A 66 0.54 -7.65 -8.93
C ILE A 66 1.91 -7.35 -8.31
N TYR A 67 2.19 -7.88 -7.11
CA TYR A 67 3.47 -7.75 -6.42
C TYR A 67 3.68 -8.92 -5.47
N SER A 68 4.92 -9.43 -5.39
CA SER A 68 5.30 -10.45 -4.42
C SER A 68 6.38 -9.92 -3.48
N SER A 69 6.33 -10.28 -2.21
CA SER A 69 7.35 -9.94 -1.22
C SER A 69 8.75 -10.39 -1.63
N LYS A 70 8.84 -11.45 -2.44
CA LYS A 70 10.10 -11.97 -3.00
C LYS A 70 10.82 -10.99 -3.93
N GLN A 71 10.12 -10.00 -4.45
CA GLN A 71 10.69 -8.94 -5.27
C GLN A 71 11.33 -7.82 -4.44
N ASP A 72 11.00 -7.75 -3.15
CA ASP A 72 11.56 -6.73 -2.25
C ASP A 72 13.00 -7.13 -1.84
N PRO A 73 13.98 -6.20 -1.94
CA PRO A 73 15.36 -6.47 -1.55
C PRO A 73 15.56 -6.85 -0.08
N ALA A 74 14.59 -6.53 0.78
CA ALA A 74 14.62 -6.89 2.19
C ALA A 74 14.01 -8.27 2.49
N TYR A 75 13.51 -8.98 1.48
CA TYR A 75 13.00 -10.35 1.62
C TYR A 75 14.05 -11.29 2.23
N LYS A 76 13.61 -12.10 3.17
CA LYS A 76 14.45 -13.14 3.78
C LYS A 76 13.68 -14.44 3.90
N GLU A 77 14.18 -15.49 3.29
CA GLU A 77 13.59 -16.83 3.42
C GLU A 77 13.53 -17.26 4.90
N GLY A 78 12.38 -17.77 5.32
CA GLY A 78 12.12 -18.21 6.70
C GLY A 78 11.87 -17.07 7.71
N ALA A 79 11.84 -15.82 7.27
CA ALA A 79 11.42 -14.68 8.09
C ALA A 79 9.97 -14.30 7.81
N ALA A 80 9.40 -13.42 8.63
CA ALA A 80 8.13 -12.77 8.32
C ALA A 80 8.35 -11.81 7.13
N ASN A 81 7.63 -12.05 6.04
CA ASN A 81 7.65 -11.26 4.81
C ASN A 81 6.25 -10.70 4.49
N ASP A 82 5.47 -10.43 5.53
CA ASP A 82 4.11 -9.95 5.42
C ASP A 82 4.08 -8.58 4.69
N LEU A 83 3.15 -8.44 3.76
CA LEU A 83 2.88 -7.22 3.02
C LEU A 83 1.59 -6.58 3.58
N TYR A 84 1.71 -5.37 4.13
CA TYR A 84 0.62 -4.69 4.84
C TYR A 84 -0.11 -3.70 3.94
N ALA A 85 -1.37 -3.42 4.27
CA ALA A 85 -2.29 -2.49 3.63
C ALA A 85 -1.63 -1.59 2.55
N PRO A 86 -1.79 -1.89 1.26
CA PRO A 86 -1.20 -1.10 0.18
C PRO A 86 -2.17 -0.01 -0.28
N ASP A 87 -1.64 1.02 -0.92
CA ASP A 87 -2.42 1.95 -1.72
C ASP A 87 -1.73 2.28 -3.05
N VAL A 88 -2.52 2.62 -4.08
CA VAL A 88 -2.03 2.85 -5.45
C VAL A 88 -2.48 4.21 -5.96
N VAL A 89 -1.56 4.94 -6.57
CA VAL A 89 -1.84 6.21 -7.23
C VAL A 89 -1.25 6.23 -8.65
N GLN A 90 -1.93 6.91 -9.57
CA GLN A 90 -1.34 7.22 -10.87
C GLN A 90 -0.58 8.54 -10.81
N GLY A 91 0.70 8.52 -11.23
CA GLY A 91 1.53 9.71 -11.38
C GLY A 91 1.22 10.47 -12.68
N ASP A 92 1.72 11.70 -12.79
CA ASP A 92 1.58 12.53 -14.01
C ASP A 92 2.36 11.96 -15.20
N ASP A 93 3.32 11.09 -14.95
CA ASP A 93 4.04 10.34 -15.98
C ASP A 93 3.22 9.17 -16.55
N GLY A 94 2.00 8.99 -16.04
CA GLY A 94 1.06 7.95 -16.46
C GLY A 94 1.31 6.58 -15.82
N ARG A 95 2.39 6.41 -15.05
CA ARG A 95 2.69 5.18 -14.33
C ARG A 95 1.91 5.09 -13.01
N TYR A 96 1.85 3.89 -12.44
CA TYR A 96 1.15 3.58 -11.21
C TYR A 96 2.18 3.26 -10.13
N TYR A 97 1.99 3.84 -8.95
CA TYR A 97 2.87 3.73 -7.81
C TYR A 97 2.14 3.04 -6.66
N LEU A 98 2.65 1.89 -6.24
CA LEU A 98 2.15 1.10 -5.13
C LEU A 98 2.96 1.44 -3.87
N TYR A 99 2.31 2.02 -2.88
CA TYR A 99 2.88 2.32 -1.56
C TYR A 99 2.47 1.23 -0.59
N TYR A 100 3.41 0.71 0.20
CA TYR A 100 3.11 -0.42 1.08
C TYR A 100 4.05 -0.52 2.27
N GLY A 101 3.56 -1.14 3.35
CA GLY A 101 4.37 -1.60 4.47
C GLY A 101 4.88 -3.01 4.23
N PHE A 102 6.09 -3.30 4.69
CA PHE A 102 6.70 -4.62 4.55
C PHE A 102 7.38 -5.07 5.84
N ALA A 103 7.07 -6.27 6.32
CA ALA A 103 7.64 -6.84 7.55
C ALA A 103 9.17 -6.91 7.50
N GLY A 104 9.77 -7.23 6.36
CA GLY A 104 11.21 -7.28 6.16
C GLY A 104 11.92 -5.94 6.40
N THR A 105 11.20 -4.82 6.30
CA THR A 105 11.72 -3.46 6.57
C THR A 105 11.26 -2.89 7.91
N SER A 106 10.61 -3.68 8.77
CA SER A 106 10.03 -3.24 10.05
C SER A 106 11.03 -2.52 10.96
N GLY A 107 12.28 -2.96 10.99
CA GLY A 107 13.34 -2.29 11.76
C GLY A 107 13.76 -0.92 11.22
N HIS A 108 13.32 -0.55 10.02
CA HIS A 108 13.67 0.72 9.37
C HIS A 108 12.59 1.79 9.55
N ASN A 109 11.37 1.42 9.95
CA ASN A 109 10.25 2.33 10.11
C ASN A 109 10.05 3.23 8.87
N CYS A 110 9.89 2.62 7.70
CA CYS A 110 9.70 3.31 6.42
C CYS A 110 8.65 2.60 5.58
N LEU A 111 8.08 3.32 4.61
CA LEU A 111 7.23 2.75 3.58
C LEU A 111 8.03 2.45 2.32
N ASN A 112 7.64 1.40 1.63
CA ASN A 112 8.20 0.96 0.36
C ASN A 112 7.33 1.46 -0.78
N VAL A 113 7.92 1.55 -1.96
CA VAL A 113 7.25 1.94 -3.20
C VAL A 113 7.65 0.98 -4.31
N ALA A 114 6.67 0.54 -5.07
CA ALA A 114 6.86 -0.18 -6.33
C ALA A 114 6.14 0.55 -7.46
N VAL A 115 6.52 0.32 -8.71
CA VAL A 115 6.02 1.04 -9.88
C VAL A 115 5.62 0.08 -10.99
N CYS A 116 4.58 0.42 -11.75
CA CYS A 116 4.12 -0.31 -12.93
C CYS A 116 3.55 0.64 -13.99
N ASP A 117 3.56 0.21 -15.25
CA ASP A 117 2.96 0.96 -16.35
C ASP A 117 1.43 0.77 -16.45
N THR A 118 0.88 -0.19 -15.72
CA THR A 118 -0.57 -0.47 -15.68
C THR A 118 -1.07 -0.63 -14.24
N PRO A 119 -2.37 -0.39 -13.96
CA PRO A 119 -2.87 -0.44 -12.59
C PRO A 119 -2.73 -1.81 -11.92
N VAL A 120 -2.77 -2.89 -12.69
CA VAL A 120 -2.75 -4.29 -12.22
C VAL A 120 -1.73 -5.14 -12.98
N GLY A 121 -0.61 -4.54 -13.39
CA GLY A 121 0.53 -5.28 -13.93
C GLY A 121 1.49 -5.74 -12.83
N CYS A 122 2.59 -6.36 -13.25
CA CYS A 122 3.66 -6.71 -12.33
C CYS A 122 4.41 -5.45 -11.90
N TYR A 123 4.21 -5.03 -10.66
CA TYR A 123 4.95 -3.92 -10.07
C TYR A 123 6.41 -4.29 -9.84
N GLU A 124 7.31 -3.34 -10.05
CA GLU A 124 8.74 -3.48 -9.78
C GLU A 124 9.13 -2.63 -8.58
N TYR A 125 9.95 -3.16 -7.67
CA TYR A 125 10.44 -2.41 -6.52
C TYR A 125 11.19 -1.17 -6.96
N LEU A 126 10.79 -0.01 -6.42
CA LEU A 126 11.41 1.27 -6.73
C LEU A 126 12.31 1.79 -5.60
N GLY A 127 11.89 1.62 -4.35
CA GLY A 127 12.66 2.11 -3.21
C GLY A 127 11.80 2.43 -1.99
N PHE A 128 12.35 3.27 -1.10
CA PHE A 128 11.65 3.81 0.05
C PHE A 128 11.10 5.20 -0.25
N VAL A 129 10.03 5.58 0.43
CA VAL A 129 9.61 6.97 0.50
C VAL A 129 10.73 7.83 1.08
N ARG A 130 11.04 8.96 0.41
CA ARG A 130 12.15 9.85 0.78
C ARG A 130 11.65 11.25 1.12
N ASN A 131 12.43 11.91 1.95
CA ASN A 131 12.31 13.34 2.18
C ASN A 131 12.90 14.15 1.00
N PRO A 132 12.57 15.44 0.86
CA PRO A 132 13.12 16.28 -0.20
C PRO A 132 14.65 16.39 -0.22
N ASP A 133 15.33 16.10 0.89
CA ASP A 133 16.78 16.06 0.99
C ASP A 133 17.39 14.70 0.55
N GLY A 134 16.55 13.76 0.09
CA GLY A 134 16.94 12.43 -0.35
C GLY A 134 17.11 11.40 0.76
N SER A 135 16.99 11.79 2.03
CA SER A 135 16.99 10.84 3.14
C SER A 135 15.73 9.98 3.15
N VAL A 136 15.81 8.73 3.66
CA VAL A 136 14.62 7.87 3.82
C VAL A 136 13.65 8.50 4.81
N HIS A 137 12.39 8.66 4.39
CA HIS A 137 11.35 9.15 5.28
C HIS A 137 11.07 8.11 6.38
N LYS A 138 11.24 8.52 7.64
CA LYS A 138 10.97 7.66 8.79
C LYS A 138 9.53 7.84 9.26
N THR A 139 8.86 6.73 9.51
CA THR A 139 7.48 6.68 10.04
C THR A 139 7.45 5.88 11.33
N TYR A 140 6.43 6.12 12.15
CA TYR A 140 6.22 5.36 13.39
C TYR A 140 5.42 4.06 13.19
N LEU A 141 4.81 3.91 12.04
CA LEU A 141 4.10 2.71 11.63
C LEU A 141 4.45 2.44 10.16
N MET A 142 4.62 1.17 9.79
CA MET A 142 4.95 0.76 8.43
C MET A 142 3.73 0.48 7.56
N GLY A 143 2.56 0.88 7.95
CA GLY A 143 1.34 0.48 7.28
C GLY A 143 0.38 1.62 7.01
N ASP A 144 -0.67 1.23 6.35
CA ASP A 144 -1.86 2.02 6.07
C ASP A 144 -1.53 3.33 5.32
N PRO A 145 -0.73 3.29 4.24
CA PRO A 145 -0.60 4.46 3.38
C PRO A 145 -1.93 4.75 2.70
N ALA A 146 -2.25 6.03 2.54
CA ALA A 146 -3.29 6.52 1.65
C ALA A 146 -2.69 7.59 0.75
N VAL A 147 -2.79 7.41 -0.57
CA VAL A 147 -2.12 8.28 -1.54
C VAL A 147 -3.09 8.89 -2.54
N ILE A 148 -2.89 10.15 -2.83
CA ILE A 148 -3.63 10.87 -3.87
C ILE A 148 -2.67 11.67 -4.76
N ASN A 149 -3.01 11.82 -6.03
CA ASN A 149 -2.39 12.79 -6.92
C ASN A 149 -3.21 14.08 -6.88
N ASP A 150 -2.65 15.12 -6.28
CA ASP A 150 -3.24 16.44 -6.15
C ASP A 150 -2.50 17.40 -7.09
N GLU A 151 -3.04 17.57 -8.30
CA GLU A 151 -2.50 18.44 -9.35
C GLU A 151 -1.00 18.21 -9.63
N GLY A 152 -0.60 16.95 -9.80
CA GLY A 152 0.77 16.53 -10.08
C GLY A 152 1.67 16.38 -8.85
N THR A 153 1.13 16.55 -7.67
CA THR A 153 1.82 16.28 -6.41
C THR A 153 1.21 15.06 -5.74
N ILE A 154 1.98 13.99 -5.61
CA ILE A 154 1.53 12.82 -4.84
C ILE A 154 1.59 13.18 -3.36
N ARG A 155 0.45 13.11 -2.70
CA ARG A 155 0.32 13.32 -1.25
C ARG A 155 0.13 11.99 -0.58
N LEU A 156 1.00 11.69 0.37
CA LEU A 156 0.96 10.48 1.16
C LEU A 156 0.46 10.81 2.58
N TYR A 157 -0.57 10.10 2.97
CA TYR A 157 -1.06 10.02 4.35
C TYR A 157 -0.73 8.64 4.87
N MET A 158 -0.45 8.52 6.16
CA MET A 158 -0.12 7.22 6.76
C MET A 158 -0.65 7.12 8.18
N GLY A 159 -1.00 5.91 8.58
CA GLY A 159 -1.40 5.60 9.92
C GLY A 159 -0.25 5.72 10.93
N TRP A 160 -0.59 5.83 12.20
CA TRP A 160 0.35 5.79 13.30
C TRP A 160 -0.27 5.12 14.53
N SER A 161 0.55 4.57 15.41
CA SER A 161 0.09 3.90 16.62
C SER A 161 0.65 4.58 17.88
N LEU A 162 -0.26 4.98 18.76
CA LEU A 162 0.08 5.56 20.08
C LEU A 162 1.00 4.65 20.90
N SER A 163 0.80 3.34 20.85
CA SER A 163 1.61 2.39 21.60
C SER A 163 3.05 2.33 21.10
N MET A 164 3.27 2.48 19.79
CA MET A 164 4.61 2.53 19.20
C MET A 164 5.30 3.86 19.48
N VAL A 165 4.56 4.98 19.38
CA VAL A 165 5.07 6.31 19.76
C VAL A 165 5.44 6.36 21.24
N ALA A 166 4.63 5.79 22.13
CA ALA A 166 4.91 5.74 23.56
C ALA A 166 6.16 4.90 23.88
N ALA A 167 6.36 3.77 23.16
CA ALA A 167 7.54 2.93 23.32
C ALA A 167 8.83 3.65 22.90
N ASP A 168 8.79 4.44 21.84
CA ASP A 168 9.93 5.24 21.36
C ASP A 168 10.16 6.49 22.23
N ALA A 169 9.12 7.14 22.70
CA ALA A 169 9.21 8.28 23.62
C ALA A 169 9.84 7.90 24.96
N HIS A 170 9.55 6.70 25.47
CA HIS A 170 10.23 6.14 26.66
C HIS A 170 11.73 5.92 26.43
N LYS A 171 12.14 5.59 25.20
CA LYS A 171 13.55 5.40 24.85
C LYS A 171 14.29 6.72 24.62
N GLN A 172 13.60 7.78 24.21
CA GLN A 172 14.22 9.04 23.75
C GLN A 172 13.93 10.25 24.64
N GLY A 173 13.05 10.15 25.65
CA GLY A 173 12.72 11.25 26.56
C GLY A 173 11.99 12.42 25.89
N ALA A 174 11.33 12.21 24.76
CA ALA A 174 10.70 13.27 23.95
C ALA A 174 9.18 13.33 24.16
N GLY A 175 8.66 14.55 24.23
CA GLY A 175 7.22 14.83 24.32
C GLY A 175 6.48 14.53 23.00
N TYR A 176 5.16 14.30 23.12
CA TYR A 176 4.26 13.99 22.00
C TYR A 176 4.25 15.11 20.94
N ALA A 177 4.43 14.71 19.69
CA ALA A 177 4.08 15.54 18.54
C ALA A 177 2.71 15.10 17.99
N ASP A 178 1.78 16.04 17.92
CA ASP A 178 0.42 15.85 17.45
C ASP A 178 0.38 15.85 15.91
N GLY A 179 -0.37 14.92 15.30
CA GLY A 179 -0.83 15.04 13.94
C GLY A 179 -0.28 14.08 12.89
N CYS A 180 -1.11 13.87 11.89
CA CYS A 180 -0.80 13.24 10.62
C CYS A 180 0.31 14.04 9.90
N ARG A 181 1.41 13.41 9.56
CA ARG A 181 2.50 14.06 8.80
C ARG A 181 2.29 13.85 7.32
N ARG A 182 2.44 14.93 6.57
CA ARG A 182 2.38 14.98 5.13
C ARG A 182 3.81 14.82 4.56
N ALA A 183 4.01 13.83 3.72
CA ALA A 183 5.18 13.77 2.84
C ALA A 183 4.75 14.25 1.44
N GLU A 184 5.54 15.10 0.83
CA GLU A 184 5.30 15.56 -0.54
C GLU A 184 6.39 14.95 -1.43
N THR A 185 5.98 14.30 -2.52
CA THR A 185 6.88 13.88 -3.60
C THR A 185 6.93 14.99 -4.66
N ASP A 186 8.01 15.04 -5.41
CA ASP A 186 8.12 16.02 -6.48
C ASP A 186 7.21 15.67 -7.68
N ARG A 187 7.05 16.63 -8.61
CA ARG A 187 6.20 16.50 -9.80
C ARG A 187 6.65 15.41 -10.79
N SER A 188 7.84 14.85 -10.61
CA SER A 188 8.40 13.85 -11.52
C SER A 188 8.00 12.41 -11.13
N GLY A 189 7.25 12.22 -10.06
CA GLY A 189 6.96 10.89 -9.52
C GLY A 189 8.19 10.19 -8.93
N THR A 190 9.28 10.92 -8.79
CA THR A 190 10.48 10.41 -8.12
C THR A 190 10.24 10.46 -6.62
N VAL A 191 10.18 9.29 -6.03
CA VAL A 191 10.02 9.06 -4.59
C VAL A 191 11.36 9.23 -3.89
#